data_879362eeb4c62dfb7b235cb492d7e650
#
_entry.id   879362eeb4c62dfb7b235cb492d7e650
#
_cell.length_a   1.000
_cell.length_b   1.000
_cell.length_c   1.000
_cell.angle_alpha   90.00
_cell.angle_beta   90.00
_cell.angle_gamma   90.00
#
_symmetry.space_group_name_H-M   'P 1'
#
loop_
_entity.id
_entity.type
_entity.pdbx_description
1 polymer ?
#
loop_
_entity_poly.entity_id
_entity_poly.type
_entity_poly.pdbx_seq_one_letter_code
_entity_poly.pdbx_strand_id
1 'polypeptide(L)'
;MIYEIFNDNTRVKINSLGAEVRSVIHKGVERTWQNEGGQWAGCAILLFPYAGFNRLIYGGRDYGVEKHGFCRNEEFTLVSKTDSEIEFTLSANERTLAVYPYNFTFNVKYSLTDSGYEVSYIVKNPSDEMIPFASGGHESFKIDSDLHDYYIEFEKDENFDFLIHNDGGFLTGEKYHFGDGKILRLEDEFTDNSKTVILGNINSRRATLKRSSDHTMVVEIDFPGYENLLIWHPHGSRMVCIEPWQCLPSYVDEVKEFAERDGVVCLPAGSEITLTRAIKY
;
A
#
# COMPACT_ATOMS: atom_id res chain seq x y z
N MET A 1 -2.49 11.82 16.97
CA MET A 1 -3.90 12.04 17.42
C MET A 1 -4.82 11.14 16.61
N ILE A 2 -5.92 10.61 17.19
CA ILE A 2 -6.91 9.80 16.45
C ILE A 2 -8.09 10.67 16.06
N TYR A 3 -8.45 10.62 14.80
CA TYR A 3 -9.65 11.26 14.21
C TYR A 3 -10.62 10.18 13.76
N GLU A 4 -11.88 10.57 13.61
CA GLU A 4 -12.93 9.68 13.14
C GLU A 4 -13.80 10.41 12.11
N ILE A 5 -14.13 9.70 11.01
CA ILE A 5 -15.16 10.06 10.04
C ILE A 5 -16.19 8.92 9.99
N PHE A 6 -17.44 9.24 9.69
CA PHE A 6 -18.53 8.26 9.70
C PHE A 6 -19.69 8.66 8.77
N ASN A 7 -20.38 7.64 8.29
CA ASN A 7 -21.72 7.75 7.68
C ASN A 7 -22.62 6.64 8.26
N ASP A 8 -23.78 6.43 7.67
CA ASP A 8 -24.74 5.42 8.18
C ASP A 8 -24.19 3.98 8.17
N ASN A 9 -23.28 3.66 7.24
CA ASN A 9 -22.76 2.30 7.05
C ASN A 9 -21.33 2.11 7.57
N THR A 10 -20.52 3.18 7.55
CA THR A 10 -19.07 3.05 7.73
C THR A 10 -18.54 4.07 8.72
N ARG A 11 -17.64 3.61 9.58
CA ARG A 11 -16.88 4.43 10.53
C ARG A 11 -15.41 4.12 10.36
N VAL A 12 -14.59 5.15 10.14
CA VAL A 12 -13.14 5.02 9.94
C VAL A 12 -12.40 5.85 10.97
N LYS A 13 -11.46 5.23 11.68
CA LYS A 13 -10.53 5.91 12.59
C LYS A 13 -9.17 6.04 11.94
N ILE A 14 -8.64 7.25 11.95
CA ILE A 14 -7.36 7.59 11.33
C ILE A 14 -6.43 8.23 12.38
N ASN A 15 -5.19 7.77 12.45
CA ASN A 15 -4.15 8.37 13.26
C ASN A 15 -3.40 9.44 12.46
N SER A 16 -3.19 10.63 13.02
CA SER A 16 -2.36 11.68 12.39
C SER A 16 -0.89 11.25 12.23
N LEU A 17 -0.37 10.38 13.11
CA LEU A 17 0.91 9.72 12.86
C LEU A 17 0.74 8.76 11.69
N GLY A 18 1.48 9.01 10.61
CA GLY A 18 1.40 8.25 9.36
C GLY A 18 0.13 8.49 8.54
N ALA A 19 -0.79 9.35 8.98
CA ALA A 19 -2.16 9.47 8.45
C ALA A 19 -2.83 8.09 8.27
N GLU A 20 -2.50 7.14 9.15
CA GLU A 20 -2.81 5.72 9.02
C GLU A 20 -4.24 5.41 9.46
N VAL A 21 -5.00 4.69 8.61
CA VAL A 21 -6.27 4.08 9.03
C VAL A 21 -6.01 3.01 10.08
N ARG A 22 -6.69 3.11 11.22
CA ARG A 22 -6.52 2.22 12.39
C ARG A 22 -7.72 1.31 12.65
N SER A 23 -8.88 1.64 12.09
CA SER A 23 -10.10 0.83 12.24
C SER A 23 -11.07 1.22 11.13
N VAL A 24 -11.71 0.23 10.54
CA VAL A 24 -12.83 0.39 9.61
C VAL A 24 -13.98 -0.51 10.08
N ILE A 25 -15.01 0.09 10.65
CA ILE A 25 -16.25 -0.62 10.99
C ILE A 25 -17.25 -0.36 9.87
N HIS A 26 -17.59 -1.43 9.12
CA HIS A 26 -18.62 -1.37 8.07
C HIS A 26 -19.79 -2.26 8.44
N LYS A 27 -21.00 -1.69 8.50
CA LYS A 27 -22.23 -2.38 8.94
C LYS A 27 -22.07 -3.11 10.28
N GLY A 28 -21.38 -2.44 11.22
CA GLY A 28 -21.15 -2.96 12.58
C GLY A 28 -20.04 -4.00 12.72
N VAL A 29 -19.32 -4.33 11.64
CA VAL A 29 -18.24 -5.33 11.64
C VAL A 29 -16.89 -4.64 11.43
N GLU A 30 -15.90 -4.92 12.31
CA GLU A 30 -14.51 -4.49 12.13
C GLU A 30 -13.89 -5.24 10.94
N ARG A 31 -13.39 -4.51 9.96
CA ARG A 31 -12.86 -5.02 8.69
C ARG A 31 -11.35 -5.05 8.62
N THR A 32 -10.70 -4.28 9.48
CA THR A 32 -9.25 -4.14 9.49
C THR A 32 -8.61 -4.93 10.64
N TRP A 33 -7.33 -5.25 10.47
CA TRP A 33 -6.55 -5.92 11.50
C TRP A 33 -6.38 -5.04 12.75
N GLN A 34 -6.61 -5.62 13.93
CA GLN A 34 -6.52 -4.93 15.21
C GLN A 34 -5.37 -5.42 16.09
N ASN A 35 -4.33 -6.03 15.47
CA ASN A 35 -3.17 -6.60 16.17
C ASN A 35 -3.53 -7.69 17.21
N GLU A 36 -4.52 -8.48 16.90
CA GLU A 36 -4.92 -9.62 17.73
C GLU A 36 -3.81 -10.68 17.71
N GLY A 37 -3.10 -10.87 18.82
CA GLY A 37 -1.98 -11.81 18.88
C GLY A 37 -0.59 -11.20 18.68
N GLY A 38 -0.49 -9.90 18.38
CA GLY A 38 0.78 -9.17 18.39
C GLY A 38 1.70 -9.38 17.18
N GLN A 39 1.21 -10.00 16.09
CA GLN A 39 2.05 -10.30 14.93
C GLN A 39 2.47 -9.05 14.15
N TRP A 40 1.63 -8.01 14.10
CA TRP A 40 1.91 -6.76 13.41
C TRP A 40 1.07 -5.61 13.97
N ALA A 41 1.74 -4.52 14.34
CA ALA A 41 1.09 -3.35 14.95
C ALA A 41 0.53 -2.35 13.94
N GLY A 42 0.83 -2.50 12.63
CA GLY A 42 0.25 -1.67 11.56
C GLY A 42 -1.19 -2.09 11.25
N CYS A 43 -1.88 -1.23 10.49
CA CYS A 43 -3.23 -1.51 10.00
C CYS A 43 -3.36 -1.18 8.51
N ALA A 44 -3.18 0.09 8.12
CA ALA A 44 -3.16 0.52 6.72
C ALA A 44 -2.13 1.65 6.56
N ILE A 45 -0.85 1.27 6.59
CA ILE A 45 0.24 2.24 6.50
C ILE A 45 0.38 2.81 5.09
N LEU A 46 0.75 4.08 5.01
CA LEU A 46 1.04 4.77 3.75
C LEU A 46 2.48 4.52 3.34
N LEU A 47 2.68 4.19 2.06
CA LEU A 47 3.98 3.95 1.48
C LEU A 47 4.36 5.14 0.60
N PHE A 48 5.38 5.91 1.02
CA PHE A 48 5.90 7.07 0.32
C PHE A 48 7.29 7.46 0.88
N PRO A 49 8.28 7.84 0.06
CA PRO A 49 8.22 8.07 -1.39
C PRO A 49 8.50 6.82 -2.23
N TYR A 50 8.48 5.64 -1.64
CA TYR A 50 8.57 4.34 -2.30
C TYR A 50 7.91 3.24 -1.45
N ALA A 51 7.66 2.09 -2.09
CA ALA A 51 7.15 0.89 -1.45
C ALA A 51 8.26 -0.18 -1.35
N GLY A 52 8.26 -0.99 -0.31
CA GLY A 52 9.28 -2.02 -0.08
C GLY A 52 10.64 -1.47 0.37
N PHE A 53 11.70 -2.27 0.16
CA PHE A 53 13.09 -1.83 0.33
C PHE A 53 13.60 -1.23 -0.98
N ASN A 54 13.98 0.03 -0.95
CA ASN A 54 14.45 0.73 -2.11
C ASN A 54 15.75 1.48 -1.83
N ARG A 55 16.71 1.37 -2.75
CA ARG A 55 17.86 2.27 -2.81
C ARG A 55 17.41 3.55 -3.49
N LEU A 56 17.49 4.65 -2.79
CA LEU A 56 17.23 5.97 -3.34
C LEU A 56 18.54 6.56 -3.81
N ILE A 57 18.92 6.26 -5.06
CA ILE A 57 20.13 6.77 -5.67
C ILE A 57 19.78 8.08 -6.36
N TYR A 58 20.52 9.16 -6.01
CA TYR A 58 20.41 10.48 -6.62
C TYR A 58 21.78 11.10 -6.74
N GLY A 59 22.17 11.45 -7.98
CA GLY A 59 23.51 11.97 -8.29
C GLY A 59 24.63 11.00 -7.92
N GLY A 60 24.38 9.69 -8.05
CA GLY A 60 25.32 8.62 -7.70
C GLY A 60 25.48 8.39 -6.19
N ARG A 61 24.72 9.09 -5.34
CA ARG A 61 24.70 8.89 -3.89
C ARG A 61 23.48 8.06 -3.49
N ASP A 62 23.69 7.03 -2.67
CA ASP A 62 22.62 6.28 -2.01
C ASP A 62 22.23 6.99 -0.71
N TYR A 63 20.98 7.42 -0.60
CA TYR A 63 20.41 8.10 0.56
C TYR A 63 19.90 7.14 1.63
N GLY A 64 20.17 5.84 1.44
CA GLY A 64 19.78 4.81 2.39
C GLY A 64 18.33 4.36 2.23
N VAL A 65 17.95 3.39 3.03
CA VAL A 65 16.69 2.68 2.85
C VAL A 65 15.97 2.48 4.17
N GLU A 66 14.84 3.15 4.31
CA GLU A 66 13.81 2.69 5.24
C GLU A 66 12.79 1.84 4.47
N LYS A 67 12.40 0.68 5.00
CA LYS A 67 11.34 -0.14 4.40
C LYS A 67 10.05 0.69 4.29
N HIS A 68 9.50 0.83 3.08
CA HIS A 68 8.27 1.56 2.77
C HIS A 68 8.36 3.09 2.86
N GLY A 69 9.56 3.66 2.85
CA GLY A 69 9.74 5.10 3.02
C GLY A 69 9.44 5.56 4.45
N PHE A 70 9.25 6.86 4.61
CA PHE A 70 9.22 7.50 5.93
C PHE A 70 7.81 7.89 6.43
N CYS A 71 6.81 7.98 5.57
CA CYS A 71 5.52 8.58 5.90
C CYS A 71 4.83 7.99 7.14
N ARG A 72 4.94 6.68 7.35
CA ARG A 72 4.35 6.01 8.52
C ARG A 72 4.90 6.50 9.87
N ASN A 73 6.07 7.14 9.86
CA ASN A 73 6.77 7.65 11.05
C ASN A 73 6.65 9.17 11.19
N GLU A 74 5.95 9.85 10.27
CA GLU A 74 5.74 11.30 10.28
C GLU A 74 4.40 11.67 10.86
N GLU A 75 4.36 12.78 11.61
CA GLU A 75 3.11 13.38 12.09
C GLU A 75 2.55 14.27 10.99
N PHE A 76 1.37 13.94 10.50
CA PHE A 76 0.65 14.72 9.51
C PHE A 76 -0.21 15.80 10.18
N THR A 77 -0.29 16.94 9.54
CA THR A 77 -1.15 18.06 9.97
C THR A 77 -2.54 17.90 9.35
N LEU A 78 -3.58 18.06 10.18
CA LEU A 78 -4.97 18.09 9.70
C LEU A 78 -5.20 19.35 8.86
N VAL A 79 -5.71 19.16 7.63
CA VAL A 79 -6.10 20.25 6.71
C VAL A 79 -7.58 20.56 6.86
N SER A 80 -8.43 19.52 6.76
CA SER A 80 -9.88 19.66 6.86
C SER A 80 -10.53 18.39 7.36
N LYS A 81 -11.72 18.53 7.95
CA LYS A 81 -12.53 17.39 8.39
C LYS A 81 -14.01 17.75 8.33
N THR A 82 -14.81 16.84 7.77
CA THR A 82 -16.28 16.76 7.90
C THR A 82 -16.66 15.45 8.59
N ASP A 83 -17.93 15.10 8.61
CA ASP A 83 -18.36 13.79 9.09
C ASP A 83 -17.91 12.66 8.17
N SER A 84 -17.87 12.88 6.84
CA SER A 84 -17.57 11.84 5.83
C SER A 84 -16.23 12.00 5.12
N GLU A 85 -15.48 13.07 5.36
CA GLU A 85 -14.19 13.32 4.72
C GLU A 85 -13.18 13.87 5.71
N ILE A 86 -11.92 13.53 5.49
CA ILE A 86 -10.79 14.10 6.24
C ILE A 86 -9.55 14.17 5.34
N GLU A 87 -8.80 15.26 5.45
CA GLU A 87 -7.56 15.47 4.72
C GLU A 87 -6.43 15.86 5.66
N PHE A 88 -5.28 15.23 5.42
CA PHE A 88 -4.02 15.49 6.12
C PHE A 88 -2.94 15.92 5.15
N THR A 89 -1.95 16.66 5.63
CA THR A 89 -0.79 17.08 4.84
C THR A 89 0.52 16.82 5.55
N LEU A 90 1.54 16.44 4.78
CA LEU A 90 2.94 16.38 5.16
C LEU A 90 3.76 17.13 4.13
N SER A 91 4.55 18.11 4.57
CA SER A 91 5.55 18.78 3.71
C SER A 91 6.95 18.32 4.05
N ALA A 92 7.87 18.49 3.10
CA ALA A 92 9.28 18.24 3.32
C ALA A 92 9.80 18.98 4.56
N ASN A 93 10.59 18.30 5.35
CA ASN A 93 11.25 18.82 6.56
C ASN A 93 12.70 18.33 6.64
N GLU A 94 13.47 18.79 7.61
CA GLU A 94 14.90 18.43 7.74
C GLU A 94 15.13 16.91 7.77
N ARG A 95 14.23 16.15 8.45
CA ARG A 95 14.35 14.70 8.55
C ARG A 95 14.07 14.01 7.21
N THR A 96 13.01 14.40 6.53
CA THR A 96 12.65 13.82 5.23
C THR A 96 13.66 14.18 4.15
N LEU A 97 14.18 15.42 4.14
CA LEU A 97 15.20 15.87 3.19
C LEU A 97 16.55 15.15 3.37
N ALA A 98 16.86 14.65 4.55
CA ALA A 98 18.07 13.88 4.80
C ALA A 98 18.08 12.52 4.09
N VAL A 99 16.91 11.94 3.84
CA VAL A 99 16.74 10.60 3.22
C VAL A 99 16.02 10.64 1.86
N TYR A 100 15.40 11.76 1.53
CA TYR A 100 14.74 12.03 0.26
C TYR A 100 14.95 13.51 -0.09
N PRO A 101 16.00 13.86 -0.86
CA PRO A 101 16.49 15.24 -1.03
C PRO A 101 15.64 16.06 -2.02
N TYR A 102 14.32 15.98 -1.91
CA TYR A 102 13.36 16.68 -2.76
C TYR A 102 12.30 17.38 -1.93
N ASN A 103 11.95 18.62 -2.33
CA ASN A 103 10.82 19.31 -1.75
C ASN A 103 9.51 18.73 -2.28
N PHE A 104 8.60 18.43 -1.37
CA PHE A 104 7.28 17.89 -1.70
C PHE A 104 6.22 18.40 -0.73
N THR A 105 4.98 18.31 -1.15
CA THR A 105 3.81 18.28 -0.26
C THR A 105 3.01 17.02 -0.59
N PHE A 106 2.73 16.23 0.42
CA PHE A 106 1.96 15.00 0.31
C PHE A 106 0.68 15.13 1.11
N ASN A 107 -0.45 15.25 0.42
CA ASN A 107 -1.76 15.26 1.06
C ASN A 107 -2.40 13.88 0.94
N VAL A 108 -3.09 13.48 2.00
CA VAL A 108 -3.86 12.23 2.05
C VAL A 108 -5.28 12.57 2.42
N LYS A 109 -6.22 12.28 1.51
CA LYS A 109 -7.64 12.51 1.73
C LYS A 109 -8.37 11.16 1.81
N TYR A 110 -9.17 11.00 2.86
CA TYR A 110 -10.10 9.88 3.02
C TYR A 110 -11.52 10.40 2.83
N SER A 111 -12.31 9.70 2.01
CA SER A 111 -13.71 10.01 1.75
C SER A 111 -14.55 8.75 1.86
N LEU A 112 -15.61 8.78 2.67
CA LEU A 112 -16.51 7.65 2.83
C LEU A 112 -17.44 7.50 1.64
N THR A 113 -17.72 6.25 1.27
CA THR A 113 -18.72 5.85 0.29
C THR A 113 -19.78 4.97 0.95
N ASP A 114 -20.85 4.63 0.22
CA ASP A 114 -21.89 3.72 0.75
C ASP A 114 -21.36 2.30 1.01
N SER A 115 -20.31 1.90 0.29
CA SER A 115 -19.72 0.55 0.36
C SER A 115 -18.40 0.47 1.10
N GLY A 116 -17.82 1.60 1.56
CA GLY A 116 -16.52 1.63 2.22
C GLY A 116 -15.89 3.01 2.23
N TYR A 117 -14.68 3.15 1.68
CA TYR A 117 -13.98 4.43 1.60
C TYR A 117 -13.02 4.50 0.41
N GLU A 118 -12.70 5.72 0.02
CA GLU A 118 -11.62 6.04 -0.90
C GLU A 118 -10.47 6.71 -0.14
N VAL A 119 -9.26 6.42 -0.59
CA VAL A 119 -8.05 7.13 -0.17
C VAL A 119 -7.36 7.74 -1.38
N SER A 120 -7.19 9.06 -1.37
CA SER A 120 -6.51 9.81 -2.42
C SER A 120 -5.17 10.33 -1.91
N TYR A 121 -4.10 10.00 -2.62
CA TYR A 121 -2.77 10.55 -2.44
C TYR A 121 -2.57 11.68 -3.43
N ILE A 122 -2.36 12.88 -2.92
CA ILE A 122 -2.14 14.08 -3.72
C ILE A 122 -0.71 14.53 -3.47
N VAL A 123 0.17 14.27 -4.45
CA VAL A 123 1.58 14.67 -4.39
C VAL A 123 1.76 15.94 -5.17
N LYS A 124 2.34 16.96 -4.53
CA LYS A 124 2.66 18.26 -5.13
C LYS A 124 4.16 18.46 -5.15
N ASN A 125 4.65 18.96 -6.25
CA ASN A 125 6.03 19.40 -6.40
C ASN A 125 6.12 20.93 -6.34
N PRO A 126 6.46 21.51 -5.19
CA PRO A 126 6.58 22.98 -5.06
C PRO A 126 7.92 23.54 -5.54
N SER A 127 8.84 22.70 -6.03
CA SER A 127 10.17 23.07 -6.48
C SER A 127 10.24 23.41 -7.97
N ASP A 128 11.38 23.94 -8.40
CA ASP A 128 11.67 24.30 -9.80
C ASP A 128 12.25 23.11 -10.57
N GLU A 129 12.48 21.97 -9.92
CA GLU A 129 13.03 20.74 -10.50
C GLU A 129 12.01 19.61 -10.44
N MET A 130 12.18 18.60 -11.27
CA MET A 130 11.39 17.38 -11.24
C MET A 130 11.68 16.58 -9.97
N ILE A 131 10.64 16.00 -9.34
CA ILE A 131 10.80 15.08 -8.22
C ILE A 131 10.35 13.66 -8.58
N PRO A 132 11.17 12.63 -8.30
CA PRO A 132 10.81 11.25 -8.51
C PRO A 132 10.18 10.66 -7.25
N PHE A 133 9.03 10.04 -7.35
CA PHE A 133 8.44 9.31 -6.23
C PHE A 133 7.69 8.06 -6.70
N ALA A 134 7.41 7.18 -5.77
CA ALA A 134 6.41 6.14 -5.92
C ALA A 134 5.60 6.02 -4.63
N SER A 135 4.41 5.47 -4.72
CA SER A 135 3.55 5.29 -3.58
C SER A 135 2.92 3.90 -3.55
N GLY A 136 2.30 3.56 -2.45
CA GLY A 136 1.54 2.33 -2.30
C GLY A 136 0.65 2.35 -1.06
N GLY A 137 -0.23 1.37 -0.97
CA GLY A 137 -1.01 1.07 0.21
C GLY A 137 -0.55 -0.25 0.83
N HIS A 138 -0.78 -0.39 2.11
CA HIS A 138 -0.47 -1.61 2.86
C HIS A 138 -1.66 -1.92 3.78
N GLU A 139 -2.82 -2.05 3.14
CA GLU A 139 -4.07 -2.30 3.83
C GLU A 139 -4.12 -3.74 4.35
N SER A 140 -4.40 -3.92 5.65
CA SER A 140 -4.58 -5.22 6.28
C SER A 140 -6.05 -5.50 6.55
N PHE A 141 -6.54 -6.61 6.03
CA PHE A 141 -7.93 -7.03 6.17
C PHE A 141 -8.03 -8.17 7.18
N LYS A 142 -9.00 -8.05 8.07
CA LYS A 142 -9.32 -9.11 9.02
C LYS A 142 -10.00 -10.26 8.29
N ILE A 143 -9.54 -11.48 8.59
CA ILE A 143 -10.16 -12.73 8.16
C ILE A 143 -10.61 -13.52 9.40
N ASP A 144 -11.63 -14.35 9.29
CA ASP A 144 -12.24 -15.06 10.41
C ASP A 144 -11.94 -16.57 10.42
N SER A 145 -11.24 -17.07 9.39
CA SER A 145 -10.76 -18.44 9.26
C SER A 145 -9.31 -18.48 8.77
N ASP A 146 -8.79 -19.65 8.47
CA ASP A 146 -7.42 -19.84 8.00
C ASP A 146 -7.25 -19.31 6.57
N LEU A 147 -6.03 -18.91 6.21
CA LEU A 147 -5.75 -18.23 4.94
C LEU A 147 -6.20 -19.05 3.72
N HIS A 148 -6.01 -20.38 3.73
CA HIS A 148 -6.41 -21.27 2.64
C HIS A 148 -7.93 -21.34 2.40
N ASP A 149 -8.75 -20.82 3.34
CA ASP A 149 -10.19 -20.66 3.13
C ASP A 149 -10.55 -19.48 2.22
N TYR A 150 -9.56 -18.77 1.72
CA TYR A 150 -9.73 -17.58 0.90
C TYR A 150 -9.00 -17.67 -0.43
N TYR A 151 -9.42 -16.82 -1.35
CA TYR A 151 -8.73 -16.59 -2.63
C TYR A 151 -8.89 -15.12 -3.04
N ILE A 152 -8.00 -14.67 -3.91
CA ILE A 152 -8.10 -13.37 -4.56
C ILE A 152 -8.58 -13.58 -5.98
N GLU A 153 -9.67 -12.87 -6.35
CA GLU A 153 -10.16 -12.81 -7.72
C GLU A 153 -9.74 -11.49 -8.36
N PHE A 154 -9.05 -11.60 -9.47
CA PHE A 154 -8.59 -10.48 -10.28
C PHE A 154 -9.61 -10.11 -11.35
N GLU A 155 -9.65 -8.84 -11.75
CA GLU A 155 -10.51 -8.34 -12.82
C GLU A 155 -10.23 -9.01 -14.17
N LYS A 156 -8.94 -9.25 -14.47
CA LYS A 156 -8.44 -9.85 -15.73
C LYS A 156 -7.64 -11.10 -15.43
N ASP A 157 -7.37 -11.87 -16.48
CA ASP A 157 -6.43 -12.97 -16.38
C ASP A 157 -5.01 -12.43 -16.11
N GLU A 158 -4.35 -13.04 -15.14
CA GLU A 158 -3.00 -12.72 -14.70
C GLU A 158 -2.08 -13.91 -14.92
N ASN A 159 -0.80 -13.60 -15.06
CA ASN A 159 0.28 -14.56 -14.92
C ASN A 159 0.81 -14.43 -13.48
N PHE A 160 0.65 -15.47 -12.68
CA PHE A 160 1.09 -15.47 -11.30
C PHE A 160 2.58 -15.85 -11.20
N ASP A 161 3.43 -15.00 -11.76
CA ASP A 161 4.89 -15.04 -11.60
C ASP A 161 5.28 -14.29 -10.32
N PHE A 162 5.55 -15.03 -9.24
CA PHE A 162 6.00 -14.44 -7.99
C PHE A 162 7.46 -14.01 -8.11
N LEU A 163 7.72 -12.74 -7.88
CA LEU A 163 9.08 -12.20 -7.85
C LEU A 163 9.77 -12.61 -6.55
N ILE A 164 10.95 -13.21 -6.67
CA ILE A 164 11.70 -13.69 -5.52
C ILE A 164 12.54 -12.57 -4.91
N HIS A 165 12.48 -12.44 -3.60
CA HIS A 165 13.30 -11.52 -2.82
C HIS A 165 14.19 -12.28 -1.82
N ASN A 166 15.32 -11.68 -1.46
CA ASN A 166 16.20 -12.20 -0.41
C ASN A 166 15.67 -11.86 1.00
N ASP A 167 16.33 -12.30 2.04
CA ASP A 167 15.95 -12.02 3.44
C ASP A 167 16.00 -10.52 3.77
N GLY A 168 16.75 -9.72 3.01
CA GLY A 168 16.78 -8.26 3.10
C GLY A 168 15.63 -7.56 2.39
N GLY A 169 14.74 -8.30 1.71
CA GLY A 169 13.59 -7.75 0.98
C GLY A 169 13.92 -7.15 -0.40
N PHE A 170 15.14 -7.38 -0.91
CA PHE A 170 15.57 -6.95 -2.25
C PHE A 170 15.29 -8.06 -3.28
N LEU A 171 14.85 -7.67 -4.49
CA LEU A 171 14.57 -8.62 -5.56
C LEU A 171 15.86 -9.28 -6.07
N THR A 172 15.80 -10.60 -6.31
CA THR A 172 16.93 -11.39 -6.81
C THR A 172 16.98 -11.45 -8.34
N GLY A 173 15.90 -11.07 -9.04
CA GLY A 173 15.73 -11.28 -10.47
C GLY A 173 15.12 -12.62 -10.82
N GLU A 174 14.98 -13.52 -9.87
CA GLU A 174 14.33 -14.82 -10.06
C GLU A 174 12.81 -14.69 -9.95
N LYS A 175 12.10 -15.64 -10.56
CA LYS A 175 10.65 -15.77 -10.51
C LYS A 175 10.24 -17.19 -10.23
N TYR A 176 9.11 -17.36 -9.56
CA TYR A 176 8.42 -18.62 -9.40
C TYR A 176 7.05 -18.54 -10.06
N HIS A 177 6.81 -19.36 -11.09
CA HIS A 177 5.52 -19.43 -11.74
C HIS A 177 4.57 -20.31 -10.93
N PHE A 178 3.50 -19.70 -10.40
CA PHE A 178 2.49 -20.39 -9.59
C PHE A 178 1.30 -20.87 -10.45
N GLY A 179 0.94 -20.13 -11.52
CA GLY A 179 -0.17 -20.44 -12.41
C GLY A 179 -0.67 -19.23 -13.17
N ASP A 180 -1.80 -19.41 -13.85
CA ASP A 180 -2.44 -18.37 -14.67
C ASP A 180 -3.93 -18.28 -14.38
N GLY A 181 -4.55 -17.15 -14.72
CA GLY A 181 -5.99 -16.93 -14.67
C GLY A 181 -6.40 -15.80 -13.74
N LYS A 182 -7.68 -15.81 -13.34
CA LYS A 182 -8.26 -14.75 -12.50
C LYS A 182 -8.23 -15.06 -11.01
N ILE A 183 -8.01 -16.30 -10.63
CA ILE A 183 -8.15 -16.76 -9.24
C ILE A 183 -6.78 -17.17 -8.72
N LEU A 184 -6.29 -16.42 -7.74
CA LEU A 184 -5.14 -16.80 -6.93
C LEU A 184 -5.63 -17.38 -5.61
N ARG A 185 -5.46 -18.70 -5.43
CA ARG A 185 -5.72 -19.36 -4.14
C ARG A 185 -4.64 -18.98 -3.16
N LEU A 186 -5.07 -18.65 -1.94
CA LEU A 186 -4.12 -18.30 -0.89
C LEU A 186 -3.71 -19.58 -0.16
N GLU A 187 -2.55 -20.10 -0.52
CA GLU A 187 -1.99 -21.32 0.03
C GLU A 187 -0.91 -21.00 1.07
N ASP A 188 -0.83 -21.79 2.13
CA ASP A 188 0.11 -21.55 3.22
C ASP A 188 1.58 -21.61 2.75
N GLU A 189 1.87 -22.40 1.70
CA GLU A 189 3.23 -22.62 1.19
C GLU A 189 3.94 -21.34 0.75
N PHE A 190 3.26 -20.40 0.12
CA PHE A 190 3.87 -19.15 -0.34
C PHE A 190 3.72 -17.98 0.63
N THR A 191 2.86 -18.12 1.63
CA THR A 191 2.74 -17.16 2.74
C THR A 191 3.44 -17.65 4.00
N ASP A 192 3.89 -18.91 4.02
CA ASP A 192 4.55 -19.50 5.17
C ASP A 192 5.81 -18.72 5.54
N ASN A 193 6.10 -18.66 6.84
CA ASN A 193 7.19 -17.86 7.39
C ASN A 193 7.13 -16.36 7.08
N SER A 194 5.92 -15.79 6.92
CA SER A 194 5.71 -14.36 6.67
C SER A 194 6.35 -13.85 5.36
N LYS A 195 6.49 -14.69 4.37
CA LYS A 195 6.96 -14.28 3.04
C LYS A 195 5.93 -13.40 2.35
N THR A 196 6.41 -12.40 1.61
CA THR A 196 5.57 -11.56 0.77
C THR A 196 5.49 -12.15 -0.63
N VAL A 197 4.29 -12.38 -1.13
CA VAL A 197 4.05 -12.68 -2.55
C VAL A 197 4.09 -11.36 -3.32
N ILE A 198 4.96 -11.25 -4.31
CA ILE A 198 5.14 -10.04 -5.11
C ILE A 198 4.74 -10.34 -6.56
N LEU A 199 3.65 -9.74 -7.02
CA LEU A 199 3.18 -9.78 -8.41
C LEU A 199 3.52 -8.45 -9.08
N GLY A 200 4.42 -8.49 -10.06
CA GLY A 200 4.83 -7.31 -10.81
C GLY A 200 4.10 -7.19 -12.15
N ASN A 201 3.78 -5.95 -12.55
CA ASN A 201 3.17 -5.61 -13.85
C ASN A 201 1.88 -6.39 -14.14
N ILE A 202 0.97 -6.45 -13.17
CA ILE A 202 -0.33 -7.11 -13.33
C ILE A 202 -1.25 -6.34 -14.28
N ASN A 203 -2.14 -7.06 -14.96
CA ASN A 203 -3.09 -6.50 -15.92
C ASN A 203 -4.29 -5.83 -15.26
N SER A 204 -4.69 -6.33 -14.09
CA SER A 204 -5.85 -5.88 -13.33
C SER A 204 -5.57 -4.58 -12.59
N ARG A 205 -6.64 -3.81 -12.37
CA ARG A 205 -6.64 -2.63 -11.48
C ARG A 205 -7.71 -2.78 -10.39
N ARG A 206 -8.20 -4.00 -10.23
CA ARG A 206 -9.11 -4.41 -9.15
C ARG A 206 -8.82 -5.85 -8.75
N ALA A 207 -8.85 -6.09 -7.44
CA ALA A 207 -8.73 -7.41 -6.84
C ALA A 207 -9.76 -7.54 -5.71
N THR A 208 -10.34 -8.74 -5.58
CA THR A 208 -11.39 -9.03 -4.59
C THR A 208 -10.98 -10.22 -3.75
N LEU A 209 -10.86 -10.05 -2.44
CA LEU A 209 -10.69 -11.15 -1.49
C LEU A 209 -12.05 -11.81 -1.24
N LYS A 210 -12.14 -13.11 -1.46
CA LYS A 210 -13.35 -13.89 -1.28
C LYS A 210 -13.11 -15.13 -0.45
N ARG A 211 -14.15 -15.56 0.27
CA ARG A 211 -14.16 -16.84 0.97
C ARG A 211 -14.42 -17.99 -0.01
N SER A 212 -13.68 -19.08 0.12
CA SER A 212 -13.77 -20.24 -0.79
C SER A 212 -15.07 -21.01 -0.66
N SER A 213 -15.66 -21.07 0.55
CA SER A 213 -16.83 -21.92 0.84
C SER A 213 -18.13 -21.43 0.22
N ASP A 214 -18.34 -20.11 0.12
CA ASP A 214 -19.60 -19.49 -0.31
C ASP A 214 -19.40 -18.32 -1.30
N HIS A 215 -18.14 -18.04 -1.69
CA HIS A 215 -17.74 -16.93 -2.56
C HIS A 215 -18.11 -15.53 -2.02
N THR A 216 -18.40 -15.41 -0.73
CA THR A 216 -18.70 -14.13 -0.10
C THR A 216 -17.48 -13.20 -0.21
N MET A 217 -17.72 -11.97 -0.66
CA MET A 217 -16.72 -10.91 -0.71
C MET A 217 -16.36 -10.47 0.72
N VAL A 218 -15.08 -10.46 1.02
CA VAL A 218 -14.50 -9.87 2.25
C VAL A 218 -14.17 -8.41 2.01
N VAL A 219 -13.48 -8.14 0.91
CA VAL A 219 -13.10 -6.80 0.47
C VAL A 219 -12.82 -6.79 -1.03
N GLU A 220 -13.16 -5.67 -1.68
CA GLU A 220 -12.74 -5.35 -3.04
C GLU A 220 -11.87 -4.10 -2.99
N ILE A 221 -10.75 -4.10 -3.72
CA ILE A 221 -9.85 -2.97 -3.83
C ILE A 221 -9.74 -2.57 -5.30
N ASP A 222 -10.10 -1.32 -5.62
CA ASP A 222 -9.78 -0.67 -6.89
C ASP A 222 -8.50 0.17 -6.73
N PHE A 223 -7.53 -0.01 -7.64
CA PHE A 223 -6.22 0.62 -7.53
C PHE A 223 -5.67 1.13 -8.89
N PRO A 224 -6.40 2.02 -9.58
CA PRO A 224 -5.90 2.59 -10.83
C PRO A 224 -4.60 3.37 -10.58
N GLY A 225 -3.63 3.21 -11.50
CA GLY A 225 -2.31 3.82 -11.39
C GLY A 225 -1.29 3.03 -10.56
N TYR A 226 -1.64 1.83 -10.10
CA TYR A 226 -0.75 0.89 -9.43
C TYR A 226 -0.63 -0.37 -10.27
N GLU A 227 0.61 -0.76 -10.59
CA GLU A 227 0.88 -1.86 -11.54
C GLU A 227 1.37 -3.13 -10.85
N ASN A 228 1.64 -3.06 -9.56
CA ASN A 228 2.13 -4.19 -8.80
C ASN A 228 1.18 -4.46 -7.62
N LEU A 229 1.04 -5.72 -7.26
CA LEU A 229 0.24 -6.13 -6.11
C LEU A 229 1.06 -7.07 -5.23
N LEU A 230 1.11 -6.74 -3.94
CA LEU A 230 1.77 -7.59 -2.95
C LEU A 230 0.73 -8.17 -2.01
N ILE A 231 0.98 -9.41 -1.60
CA ILE A 231 0.14 -10.12 -0.64
C ILE A 231 1.03 -10.58 0.49
N TRP A 232 0.66 -10.22 1.71
CA TRP A 232 1.40 -10.62 2.89
C TRP A 232 0.47 -11.13 3.98
N HIS A 233 0.88 -12.23 4.60
CA HIS A 233 0.17 -12.85 5.70
C HIS A 233 1.18 -13.30 6.77
N PRO A 234 1.18 -12.72 7.97
CA PRO A 234 1.98 -13.23 9.07
C PRO A 234 1.45 -14.60 9.50
N HIS A 235 2.34 -15.58 9.60
CA HIS A 235 1.96 -16.93 9.99
C HIS A 235 1.12 -16.95 11.28
N GLY A 236 0.02 -17.69 11.26
CA GLY A 236 -0.90 -17.84 12.39
C GLY A 236 -1.74 -16.59 12.73
N SER A 237 -1.68 -15.55 11.91
CA SER A 237 -2.55 -14.37 12.08
C SER A 237 -3.93 -14.57 11.46
N ARG A 238 -4.87 -13.71 11.84
CA ARG A 238 -6.20 -13.60 11.21
C ARG A 238 -6.27 -12.34 10.35
N MET A 239 -5.26 -12.15 9.52
CA MET A 239 -5.19 -11.01 8.60
C MET A 239 -4.54 -11.41 7.28
N VAL A 240 -4.86 -10.66 6.24
CA VAL A 240 -4.14 -10.64 4.98
C VAL A 240 -3.95 -9.19 4.53
N CYS A 241 -2.74 -8.82 4.11
CA CYS A 241 -2.49 -7.56 3.45
C CYS A 241 -2.61 -7.74 1.94
N ILE A 242 -3.27 -6.79 1.29
CA ILE A 242 -3.35 -6.68 -0.17
C ILE A 242 -2.87 -5.27 -0.50
N GLU A 243 -1.74 -5.19 -1.17
CA GLU A 243 -0.91 -3.99 -1.21
C GLU A 243 -0.63 -3.55 -2.65
N PRO A 244 -1.42 -2.62 -3.19
CA PRO A 244 -1.12 -2.01 -4.49
C PRO A 244 0.09 -1.08 -4.40
N TRP A 245 1.12 -1.32 -5.23
CA TRP A 245 2.35 -0.53 -5.28
C TRP A 245 2.63 0.01 -6.68
N GLN A 246 3.17 1.22 -6.78
CA GLN A 246 3.63 1.77 -8.06
C GLN A 246 4.97 1.18 -8.47
N CYS A 247 5.98 1.24 -7.60
CA CYS A 247 7.28 0.64 -7.86
C CYS A 247 7.48 -0.66 -7.07
N LEU A 248 8.32 -1.51 -7.59
CA LEU A 248 8.81 -2.72 -6.92
C LEU A 248 9.99 -2.37 -5.98
N PRO A 249 10.38 -3.26 -5.04
CA PRO A 249 11.63 -3.14 -4.31
C PRO A 249 12.83 -3.06 -5.25
N SER A 250 13.94 -2.50 -4.80
CA SER A 250 15.19 -2.53 -5.56
C SER A 250 15.68 -3.96 -5.74
N TYR A 251 16.40 -4.19 -6.84
CA TYR A 251 17.18 -5.40 -6.99
C TYR A 251 18.41 -5.38 -6.06
N VAL A 252 18.95 -6.56 -5.76
CA VAL A 252 20.14 -6.71 -4.89
C VAL A 252 21.30 -5.85 -5.37
N ASP A 253 21.49 -5.76 -6.67
CA ASP A 253 22.56 -5.03 -7.38
C ASP A 253 22.07 -3.73 -8.04
N GLU A 254 20.96 -3.15 -7.58
CA GLU A 254 20.39 -1.92 -8.13
C GLU A 254 21.39 -0.76 -8.09
N VAL A 255 21.63 -0.17 -9.26
CA VAL A 255 22.54 0.97 -9.44
C VAL A 255 21.91 2.14 -10.18
N LYS A 256 20.66 1.98 -10.65
CA LYS A 256 19.93 3.03 -11.36
C LYS A 256 19.60 4.20 -10.45
N GLU A 257 19.64 5.40 -11.00
CA GLU A 257 19.04 6.57 -10.34
C GLU A 257 17.55 6.26 -10.05
N PHE A 258 17.05 6.73 -8.92
CA PHE A 258 15.68 6.43 -8.50
C PHE A 258 14.64 6.88 -9.53
N ALA A 259 14.90 8.03 -10.18
CA ALA A 259 14.04 8.56 -11.24
C ALA A 259 13.96 7.70 -12.52
N GLU A 260 14.92 6.79 -12.72
CA GLU A 260 14.99 5.92 -13.91
C GLU A 260 14.37 4.54 -13.71
N ARG A 261 13.83 4.29 -12.52
CA ARG A 261 13.28 2.99 -12.17
C ARG A 261 11.84 2.86 -12.61
N ASP A 262 11.45 1.65 -12.99
CA ASP A 262 10.09 1.33 -13.40
C ASP A 262 9.09 1.59 -12.25
N GLY A 263 7.94 2.18 -12.58
CA GLY A 263 6.89 2.53 -11.64
C GLY A 263 7.16 3.79 -10.81
N VAL A 264 8.32 4.44 -10.97
CA VAL A 264 8.60 5.73 -10.36
C VAL A 264 7.97 6.85 -11.20
N VAL A 265 7.20 7.70 -10.55
CA VAL A 265 6.59 8.89 -11.15
C VAL A 265 7.56 10.05 -11.09
N CYS A 266 7.91 10.60 -12.25
CA CYS A 266 8.70 11.82 -12.36
C CYS A 266 7.75 13.03 -12.44
N LEU A 267 7.47 13.68 -11.32
CA LEU A 267 6.53 14.80 -11.24
C LEU A 267 7.22 16.12 -11.61
N PRO A 268 6.81 16.79 -12.70
CA PRO A 268 7.43 18.05 -13.13
C PRO A 268 7.34 19.16 -12.07
N ALA A 269 8.23 20.15 -12.20
CA ALA A 269 8.21 21.36 -11.39
C ALA A 269 6.83 22.04 -11.36
N GLY A 270 6.38 22.45 -10.17
CA GLY A 270 5.10 23.14 -9.96
C GLY A 270 3.84 22.31 -10.23
N SER A 271 3.99 21.00 -10.51
CA SER A 271 2.86 20.11 -10.85
C SER A 271 2.32 19.36 -9.63
N GLU A 272 1.10 18.82 -9.78
CA GLU A 272 0.50 17.89 -8.83
C GLU A 272 -0.10 16.68 -9.53
N ILE A 273 -0.20 15.56 -8.83
CA ILE A 273 -0.86 14.35 -9.28
C ILE A 273 -1.71 13.76 -8.15
N THR A 274 -2.86 13.19 -8.51
CA THR A 274 -3.72 12.47 -7.56
C THR A 274 -3.82 11.00 -7.96
N LEU A 275 -3.63 10.13 -6.99
CA LEU A 275 -3.75 8.67 -7.09
C LEU A 275 -4.80 8.22 -6.09
N THR A 276 -5.87 7.60 -6.55
CA THR A 276 -6.98 7.18 -5.69
C THR A 276 -7.14 5.67 -5.71
N ARG A 277 -7.31 5.08 -4.52
CA ARG A 277 -7.74 3.70 -4.33
C ARG A 277 -9.10 3.69 -3.66
N ALA A 278 -9.96 2.72 -4.02
CA ALA A 278 -11.24 2.50 -3.34
C ALA A 278 -11.22 1.13 -2.64
N ILE A 279 -11.68 1.11 -1.40
CA ILE A 279 -11.80 -0.08 -0.57
C ILE A 279 -13.29 -0.29 -0.25
N LYS A 280 -13.84 -1.45 -0.66
CA LYS A 280 -15.27 -1.76 -0.57
C LYS A 280 -15.50 -3.08 0.18
N TYR A 281 -16.57 -3.10 1.01
CA TYR A 281 -16.92 -4.22 1.88
C TYR A 281 -18.34 -4.76 1.63
#